data_cafba075944ef97f00a0d88285ad2d87
#
_entry.id   cafba075944ef97f00a0d88285ad2d87
#
_cell.length_a   1.000
_cell.length_b   1.000
_cell.length_c   1.000
_cell.angle_alpha   90.00
_cell.angle_beta   90.00
_cell.angle_gamma   90.00
#
_symmetry.space_group_name_H-M   'P 1'
#
loop_
_entity.id
_entity.type
_entity.pdbx_description
1 polymer ?
#
loop_
_entity_poly.entity_id
_entity_poly.type
_entity_poly.pdbx_seq_one_letter_code
_entity_poly.pdbx_strand_id
1 'polypeptide(L)'
;MPLFEVVLKVTHDCPFANLSRKHPSMKMFTWCNREHEVHEIIAAGQEENKLVMHELSETAKVLEIFSNQCNAHVVTTPCYCNTDNSVTRNIDSFNLLHVPPVVYEKGWEYYRLIVFRHEDLRRLMQRLEEKGFTFEVVRKVPFNGFIASSLTLTADALFAGLTDKQMEALLTAYNAGYYRLPRRADVQTIAYRRHLSRTTFQEHLKKAENKLVASLVPYIQLFRKVPPDKRKTLELKHAS
;
A
#
# COMPACT_ATOMS: atom_id res chain seq x y z
N MET A 1 15.03 24.45 9.46
CA MET A 1 14.48 24.27 8.11
C MET A 1 13.25 23.38 8.20
N PRO A 2 12.19 23.63 7.45
CA PRO A 2 11.03 22.75 7.50
C PRO A 2 11.40 21.39 6.88
N LEU A 3 10.99 20.31 7.57
CA LEU A 3 11.05 18.95 7.05
C LEU A 3 10.16 18.82 5.82
N PHE A 4 10.49 17.91 4.90
CA PHE A 4 9.62 17.60 3.77
C PHE A 4 9.59 16.11 3.47
N GLU A 5 8.48 15.67 2.89
CA GLU A 5 8.28 14.30 2.44
C GLU A 5 8.53 14.22 0.94
N VAL A 6 9.23 13.18 0.54
CA VAL A 6 9.50 12.87 -0.87
C VAL A 6 9.04 11.45 -1.15
N VAL A 7 8.34 11.26 -2.27
CA VAL A 7 8.16 9.96 -2.90
C VAL A 7 9.09 9.91 -4.10
N LEU A 8 10.07 9.02 -4.01
CA LEU A 8 11.05 8.76 -5.04
C LEU A 8 10.75 7.41 -5.68
N LYS A 9 10.68 7.34 -7.01
CA LYS A 9 10.70 6.05 -7.71
C LYS A 9 12.05 5.86 -8.36
N VAL A 10 12.56 4.63 -8.30
CA VAL A 10 13.88 4.24 -8.82
C VAL A 10 13.73 2.96 -9.62
N THR A 11 14.48 2.84 -10.71
CA THR A 11 14.61 1.58 -11.43
C THR A 11 16.09 1.33 -11.74
N HIS A 12 16.50 0.10 -11.52
CA HIS A 12 17.85 -0.40 -11.79
C HIS A 12 17.79 -1.92 -11.96
N ASP A 13 18.94 -2.57 -12.10
CA ASP A 13 19.00 -4.03 -12.11
C ASP A 13 18.85 -4.58 -10.68
N CYS A 14 17.59 -4.72 -10.25
CA CYS A 14 17.17 -5.25 -8.95
C CYS A 14 16.29 -6.48 -9.19
N PRO A 15 16.53 -7.61 -8.51
CA PRO A 15 15.75 -8.82 -8.69
C PRO A 15 14.24 -8.60 -8.54
N PHE A 16 13.82 -7.85 -7.52
CA PHE A 16 12.40 -7.60 -7.25
C PHE A 16 11.77 -6.58 -8.22
N ALA A 17 12.54 -5.56 -8.64
CA ALA A 17 12.10 -4.66 -9.70
C ALA A 17 11.97 -5.42 -11.04
N ASN A 18 12.91 -6.32 -11.33
CA ASN A 18 12.86 -7.18 -12.52
C ASN A 18 11.65 -8.12 -12.49
N LEU A 19 11.35 -8.71 -11.33
CA LEU A 19 10.15 -9.53 -11.12
C LEU A 19 8.88 -8.72 -11.42
N SER A 20 8.76 -7.51 -10.87
CA SER A 20 7.60 -6.63 -11.12
C SER A 20 7.53 -6.10 -12.56
N ARG A 21 8.64 -6.10 -13.30
CA ARG A 21 8.69 -5.76 -14.72
C ARG A 21 8.17 -6.88 -15.61
N LYS A 22 8.47 -8.14 -15.24
CA LYS A 22 7.95 -9.33 -15.92
C LYS A 22 6.45 -9.54 -15.65
N HIS A 23 6.00 -9.17 -14.47
CA HIS A 23 4.61 -9.30 -14.03
C HIS A 23 3.99 -7.91 -13.74
N PRO A 24 3.65 -7.12 -14.77
CA PRO A 24 3.26 -5.71 -14.63
C PRO A 24 1.91 -5.49 -13.92
N SER A 25 1.10 -6.52 -13.76
CA SER A 25 -0.14 -6.52 -12.96
C SER A 25 0.11 -6.82 -11.49
N MET A 26 1.29 -7.35 -11.14
CA MET A 26 1.69 -7.61 -9.77
C MET A 26 2.07 -6.30 -9.05
N LYS A 27 1.75 -6.26 -7.77
CA LYS A 27 2.26 -5.25 -6.83
C LYS A 27 2.84 -5.94 -5.61
N MET A 28 4.04 -5.56 -5.21
CA MET A 28 4.72 -6.13 -4.06
C MET A 28 5.11 -5.04 -3.08
N PHE A 29 4.86 -5.28 -1.81
CA PHE A 29 5.21 -4.44 -0.68
C PHE A 29 6.26 -5.16 0.14
N THR A 30 7.37 -4.49 0.44
CA THR A 30 8.50 -5.11 1.12
C THR A 30 8.90 -4.34 2.36
N TRP A 31 9.00 -5.05 3.46
CA TRP A 31 9.60 -4.61 4.72
C TRP A 31 10.86 -5.42 4.98
N CYS A 32 11.86 -4.84 5.61
CA CYS A 32 13.05 -5.59 6.02
C CYS A 32 13.57 -5.13 7.39
N ASN A 33 14.28 -6.05 8.05
CA ASN A 33 15.03 -5.79 9.28
C ASN A 33 16.54 -5.88 9.06
N ARG A 34 16.99 -5.81 7.79
CA ARG A 34 18.37 -5.99 7.31
C ARG A 34 18.88 -7.43 7.29
N GLU A 35 18.18 -8.37 7.89
CA GLU A 35 18.49 -9.79 7.85
C GLU A 35 17.47 -10.55 6.97
N HIS A 36 16.21 -10.24 7.17
CA HIS A 36 15.08 -10.85 6.48
C HIS A 36 14.25 -9.78 5.76
N GLU A 37 13.56 -10.20 4.71
CA GLU A 37 12.56 -9.41 4.02
C GLU A 37 11.20 -10.11 4.14
N VAL A 38 10.17 -9.33 4.39
CA VAL A 38 8.77 -9.76 4.34
C VAL A 38 8.14 -9.09 3.13
N HIS A 39 7.58 -9.91 2.25
CA HIS A 39 6.92 -9.45 1.05
C HIS A 39 5.43 -9.75 1.13
N GLU A 40 4.60 -8.73 0.94
CA GLU A 40 3.19 -8.88 0.61
C GLU A 40 3.03 -8.68 -0.89
N ILE A 41 2.50 -9.69 -1.58
CA ILE A 41 2.38 -9.71 -3.03
C ILE A 41 0.92 -9.81 -3.40
N ILE A 42 0.48 -8.94 -4.30
CA ILE A 42 -0.86 -8.93 -4.89
C ILE A 42 -0.68 -9.21 -6.39
N ALA A 43 -1.24 -10.31 -6.87
CA ALA A 43 -1.26 -10.70 -8.27
C ALA A 43 -2.66 -10.52 -8.86
N ALA A 44 -2.78 -10.45 -10.19
CA ALA A 44 -4.07 -10.33 -10.87
C ALA A 44 -4.92 -11.60 -10.78
N GLY A 45 -4.30 -12.76 -10.52
CA GLY A 45 -5.00 -14.04 -10.41
C GLY A 45 -4.09 -15.17 -9.94
N GLN A 46 -4.69 -16.36 -9.79
CA GLN A 46 -4.02 -17.52 -9.22
C GLN A 46 -2.81 -17.98 -10.06
N GLU A 47 -2.92 -17.96 -11.39
CA GLU A 47 -1.83 -18.41 -12.26
C GLU A 47 -0.64 -17.45 -12.20
N GLU A 48 -0.88 -16.15 -12.24
CA GLU A 48 0.20 -15.17 -12.09
C GLU A 48 0.84 -15.30 -10.69
N ASN A 49 0.03 -15.51 -9.63
CA ASN A 49 0.56 -15.70 -8.29
C ASN A 49 1.50 -16.90 -8.19
N LYS A 50 1.17 -18.02 -8.82
CA LYS A 50 2.05 -19.21 -8.89
C LYS A 50 3.37 -18.92 -9.61
N LEU A 51 3.31 -18.23 -10.75
CA LEU A 51 4.50 -17.85 -11.52
C LEU A 51 5.41 -16.92 -10.74
N VAL A 52 4.84 -15.89 -10.12
CA VAL A 52 5.57 -14.95 -9.27
C VAL A 52 6.24 -15.68 -8.09
N MET A 53 5.54 -16.61 -7.43
CA MET A 53 6.12 -17.38 -6.33
C MET A 53 7.27 -18.27 -6.79
N HIS A 54 7.15 -18.89 -7.95
CA HIS A 54 8.22 -19.71 -8.53
C HIS A 54 9.46 -18.85 -8.82
N GLU A 55 9.32 -17.77 -9.56
CA GLU A 55 10.43 -16.87 -9.90
C GLU A 55 11.06 -16.20 -8.65
N LEU A 56 10.24 -15.88 -7.65
CA LEU A 56 10.75 -15.34 -6.39
C LEU A 56 11.64 -16.36 -5.66
N SER A 57 11.27 -17.64 -5.65
CA SER A 57 12.04 -18.71 -5.04
C SER A 57 13.37 -19.01 -5.76
N GLU A 58 13.46 -18.67 -7.06
CA GLU A 58 14.73 -18.72 -7.79
C GLU A 58 15.63 -17.52 -7.49
N THR A 59 15.03 -16.41 -7.08
CA THR A 59 15.69 -15.12 -6.85
C THR A 59 16.25 -14.99 -5.44
N ALA A 60 15.53 -15.49 -4.43
CA ALA A 60 15.85 -15.37 -3.02
C ALA A 60 15.58 -16.68 -2.27
N LYS A 61 16.34 -16.92 -1.20
CA LYS A 61 16.06 -18.05 -0.32
C LYS A 61 14.78 -17.78 0.48
N VAL A 62 13.73 -18.52 0.17
CA VAL A 62 12.45 -18.45 0.85
C VAL A 62 12.51 -19.25 2.15
N LEU A 63 12.08 -18.63 3.24
CA LEU A 63 11.98 -19.26 4.57
C LEU A 63 10.55 -19.70 4.87
N GLU A 64 9.57 -18.88 4.48
CA GLU A 64 8.15 -19.12 4.73
C GLU A 64 7.31 -18.54 3.59
N ILE A 65 6.26 -19.28 3.22
CA ILE A 65 5.26 -18.84 2.25
C ILE A 65 3.86 -19.12 2.81
N PHE A 66 3.02 -18.09 2.81
CA PHE A 66 1.58 -18.23 2.94
C PHE A 66 0.94 -17.61 1.70
N SER A 67 0.25 -18.42 0.90
CA SER A 67 -0.34 -17.98 -0.38
C SER A 67 -1.79 -18.42 -0.50
N ASN A 68 -2.62 -17.53 -1.04
CA ASN A 68 -3.98 -17.83 -1.47
C ASN A 68 -4.11 -17.55 -2.99
N GLN A 69 -5.35 -17.40 -3.50
CA GLN A 69 -5.58 -17.26 -4.95
C GLN A 69 -4.82 -16.10 -5.61
N CYS A 70 -4.81 -14.92 -4.97
CA CYS A 70 -4.26 -13.69 -5.57
C CYS A 70 -3.18 -13.02 -4.69
N ASN A 71 -3.05 -13.44 -3.42
CA ASN A 71 -2.15 -12.80 -2.48
C ASN A 71 -1.17 -13.81 -1.92
N ALA A 72 0.05 -13.35 -1.65
CA ALA A 72 1.04 -14.14 -0.95
C ALA A 72 1.78 -13.27 0.09
N HIS A 73 2.13 -13.90 1.22
CA HIS A 73 3.09 -13.42 2.19
C HIS A 73 4.30 -14.31 2.12
N VAL A 74 5.47 -13.73 1.92
CA VAL A 74 6.70 -14.48 1.75
C VAL A 74 7.78 -13.89 2.63
N VAL A 75 8.52 -14.74 3.33
CA VAL A 75 9.71 -14.35 4.10
C VAL A 75 10.94 -14.85 3.36
N THR A 76 11.87 -13.95 3.05
CA THR A 76 13.13 -14.26 2.35
C THR A 76 14.37 -13.86 3.14
N THR A 77 15.51 -14.45 2.78
CA THR A 77 16.84 -14.14 3.32
C THR A 77 17.93 -14.50 2.29
N PRO A 78 19.11 -13.84 2.29
CA PRO A 78 19.44 -12.64 3.04
C PRO A 78 18.68 -11.42 2.49
N CYS A 79 18.56 -10.37 3.31
CA CYS A 79 17.96 -9.11 2.86
C CYS A 79 18.79 -8.50 1.72
N TYR A 80 18.12 -8.18 0.61
CA TYR A 80 18.75 -7.54 -0.54
C TYR A 80 19.32 -6.15 -0.22
N CYS A 81 18.80 -5.49 0.83
CA CYS A 81 19.28 -4.19 1.27
C CYS A 81 20.76 -4.18 1.71
N ASN A 82 21.37 -5.36 1.93
CA ASN A 82 22.79 -5.49 2.26
C ASN A 82 23.72 -5.43 1.03
N THR A 83 23.17 -5.52 -0.17
CA THR A 83 23.98 -5.43 -1.41
C THR A 83 24.38 -3.99 -1.74
N ASP A 84 25.49 -3.80 -2.42
CA ASP A 84 25.92 -2.47 -2.86
C ASP A 84 24.99 -1.86 -3.90
N ASN A 85 24.22 -2.70 -4.58
CA ASN A 85 23.23 -2.31 -5.59
C ASN A 85 21.86 -1.94 -4.98
N SER A 86 21.72 -1.96 -3.65
CA SER A 86 20.46 -1.61 -2.98
C SER A 86 20.25 -0.11 -2.89
N VAL A 87 19.08 0.36 -3.30
CA VAL A 87 18.64 1.76 -3.10
C VAL A 87 18.48 2.07 -1.61
N THR A 88 17.93 1.14 -0.81
CA THR A 88 17.78 1.29 0.65
C THR A 88 19.12 1.56 1.32
N ARG A 89 20.18 0.80 0.96
CA ARG A 89 21.52 1.02 1.49
C ARG A 89 22.07 2.41 1.13
N ASN A 90 21.80 2.89 -0.09
CA ASN A 90 22.20 4.23 -0.49
C ASN A 90 21.42 5.30 0.29
N ILE A 91 20.12 5.12 0.55
CA ILE A 91 19.32 6.02 1.40
C ILE A 91 19.88 6.07 2.82
N ASP A 92 20.20 4.92 3.41
CA ASP A 92 20.74 4.79 4.78
C ASP A 92 22.12 5.47 4.94
N SER A 93 22.85 5.68 3.84
CA SER A 93 24.15 6.38 3.85
C SER A 93 24.02 7.89 4.03
N PHE A 94 22.80 8.43 3.94
CA PHE A 94 22.51 9.85 4.10
C PHE A 94 21.56 10.06 5.26
N ASN A 95 21.46 11.28 5.77
CA ASN A 95 20.55 11.63 6.87
C ASN A 95 19.10 11.77 6.38
N LEU A 96 18.54 10.67 5.90
CA LEU A 96 17.18 10.54 5.39
C LEU A 96 16.44 9.45 6.18
N LEU A 97 15.17 9.67 6.48
CA LEU A 97 14.34 8.65 7.11
C LEU A 97 13.52 7.93 6.03
N HIS A 98 13.85 6.67 5.78
CA HIS A 98 13.01 5.81 4.96
C HIS A 98 11.77 5.36 5.73
N VAL A 99 10.60 5.50 5.13
CA VAL A 99 9.32 5.05 5.69
C VAL A 99 8.85 3.84 4.88
N PRO A 100 8.99 2.61 5.41
CA PRO A 100 8.55 1.41 4.73
C PRO A 100 7.02 1.38 4.54
N PRO A 101 6.51 0.53 3.63
CA PRO A 101 7.24 -0.42 2.81
C PRO A 101 7.90 0.20 1.57
N VAL A 102 8.88 -0.51 1.00
CA VAL A 102 9.25 -0.32 -0.41
C VAL A 102 8.17 -0.95 -1.26
N VAL A 103 7.72 -0.27 -2.30
CA VAL A 103 6.69 -0.81 -3.22
C VAL A 103 7.32 -1.09 -4.57
N TYR A 104 7.15 -2.32 -5.07
CA TYR A 104 7.59 -2.72 -6.41
C TYR A 104 6.39 -2.84 -7.34
N GLU A 105 6.41 -2.09 -8.43
CA GLU A 105 5.34 -2.08 -9.43
C GLU A 105 5.91 -1.72 -10.81
N LYS A 106 5.64 -2.54 -11.83
CA LYS A 106 6.02 -2.29 -13.24
C LYS A 106 7.51 -1.99 -13.45
N GLY A 107 8.39 -2.63 -12.69
CA GLY A 107 9.82 -2.46 -12.77
C GLY A 107 10.37 -1.26 -12.00
N TRP A 108 9.56 -0.60 -11.21
CA TRP A 108 9.93 0.52 -10.37
C TRP A 108 9.85 0.16 -8.89
N GLU A 109 10.76 0.74 -8.11
CA GLU A 109 10.79 0.75 -6.66
C GLU A 109 10.34 2.12 -6.16
N TYR A 110 9.34 2.17 -5.28
CA TYR A 110 8.85 3.42 -4.71
C TYR A 110 9.29 3.54 -3.26
N TYR A 111 9.97 4.62 -2.96
CA TYR A 111 10.50 4.95 -1.64
C TYR A 111 9.80 6.19 -1.10
N ARG A 112 9.31 6.11 0.12
CA ARG A 112 8.81 7.25 0.87
C ARG A 112 9.89 7.72 1.84
N LEU A 113 10.33 8.97 1.72
CA LEU A 113 11.42 9.55 2.47
C LEU A 113 10.94 10.78 3.25
N ILE A 114 11.34 10.88 4.52
CA ILE A 114 11.31 12.13 5.27
C ILE A 114 12.70 12.73 5.21
N VAL A 115 12.80 13.95 4.70
CA VAL A 115 14.04 14.63 4.40
C VAL A 115 14.23 15.78 5.38
N PHE A 116 15.35 15.76 6.09
CA PHE A 116 15.71 16.76 7.09
C PHE A 116 16.42 17.98 6.45
N ARG A 117 17.22 17.74 5.42
CA ARG A 117 17.95 18.77 4.68
C ARG A 117 17.92 18.50 3.19
N HIS A 118 17.73 19.56 2.41
CA HIS A 118 17.75 19.46 0.93
C HIS A 118 19.06 18.90 0.39
N GLU A 119 20.16 19.17 1.05
CA GLU A 119 21.49 18.71 0.67
C GLU A 119 21.60 17.18 0.71
N ASP A 120 21.03 16.54 1.73
CA ASP A 120 21.08 15.08 1.85
C ASP A 120 20.28 14.39 0.73
N LEU A 121 19.14 14.96 0.32
CA LEU A 121 18.40 14.48 -0.84
C LEU A 121 19.20 14.66 -2.14
N ARG A 122 19.86 15.81 -2.32
CA ARG A 122 20.67 16.07 -3.51
C ARG A 122 21.83 15.08 -3.63
N ARG A 123 22.51 14.80 -2.51
CA ARG A 123 23.60 13.81 -2.45
C ARG A 123 23.11 12.41 -2.76
N LEU A 124 21.92 12.03 -2.27
CA LEU A 124 21.31 10.76 -2.64
C LEU A 124 21.10 10.69 -4.15
N MET A 125 20.45 11.70 -4.75
CA MET A 125 20.18 11.73 -6.19
C MET A 125 21.45 11.62 -7.01
N GLN A 126 22.49 12.39 -6.65
CA GLN A 126 23.81 12.30 -7.28
C GLN A 126 24.41 10.89 -7.16
N ARG A 127 24.32 10.27 -5.99
CA ARG A 127 24.81 8.90 -5.78
C ARG A 127 24.07 7.87 -6.66
N LEU A 128 22.76 8.03 -6.84
CA LEU A 128 21.97 7.15 -7.70
C LEU A 128 22.36 7.34 -9.19
N GLU A 129 22.61 8.58 -9.62
CA GLU A 129 23.13 8.90 -10.97
C GLU A 129 24.51 8.27 -11.21
N GLU A 130 25.46 8.43 -10.27
CA GLU A 130 26.79 7.84 -10.34
C GLU A 130 26.76 6.30 -10.47
N LYS A 131 25.73 5.65 -9.90
CA LYS A 131 25.50 4.20 -10.03
C LYS A 131 24.74 3.82 -11.29
N GLY A 132 24.34 4.77 -12.13
CA GLY A 132 23.57 4.52 -13.34
C GLY A 132 22.11 4.17 -13.09
N PHE A 133 21.57 4.49 -11.91
CA PHE A 133 20.15 4.24 -11.61
C PHE A 133 19.28 5.33 -12.24
N THR A 134 18.14 4.92 -12.79
CA THR A 134 17.13 5.88 -13.27
C THR A 134 16.14 6.15 -12.15
N PHE A 135 15.85 7.41 -11.88
CA PHE A 135 14.91 7.80 -10.82
C PHE A 135 14.08 9.03 -11.19
N GLU A 136 12.97 9.19 -10.49
CA GLU A 136 12.08 10.34 -10.62
C GLU A 136 11.49 10.69 -9.25
N VAL A 137 11.45 12.00 -8.96
CA VAL A 137 10.72 12.52 -7.78
C VAL A 137 9.23 12.63 -8.14
N VAL A 138 8.46 11.65 -7.69
CA VAL A 138 7.01 11.58 -7.97
C VAL A 138 6.25 12.65 -7.18
N ARG A 139 6.67 12.89 -5.93
CA ARG A 139 6.04 13.87 -5.04
C ARG A 139 7.06 14.47 -4.10
N LYS A 140 6.93 15.78 -3.84
CA LYS A 140 7.67 16.51 -2.80
C LYS A 140 6.72 17.49 -2.13
N VAL A 141 6.51 17.34 -0.83
CA VAL A 141 5.58 18.18 -0.05
C VAL A 141 6.17 18.51 1.31
N PRO A 142 5.79 19.64 1.94
CA PRO A 142 6.16 19.89 3.33
C PRO A 142 5.69 18.75 4.22
N PHE A 143 6.57 18.31 5.13
CA PHE A 143 6.20 17.29 6.11
C PHE A 143 5.31 17.91 7.19
N ASN A 144 4.11 17.40 7.34
CA ASN A 144 3.11 17.94 8.27
C ASN A 144 3.18 17.37 9.69
N GLY A 145 4.21 16.59 10.00
CA GLY A 145 4.45 16.05 11.35
C GLY A 145 3.66 14.78 11.70
N PHE A 146 2.89 14.22 10.76
CA PHE A 146 2.05 13.05 11.04
C PHE A 146 2.42 11.85 10.19
N ILE A 147 3.54 11.18 10.53
CA ILE A 147 3.83 9.84 9.99
C ILE A 147 2.67 8.90 10.37
N ALA A 148 2.15 9.02 11.60
CA ALA A 148 1.02 8.22 12.07
C ALA A 148 -0.29 8.45 11.32
N SER A 149 -0.54 9.62 10.73
CA SER A 149 -1.74 9.87 9.92
C SER A 149 -1.69 9.26 8.51
N SER A 150 -0.49 8.88 8.09
CA SER A 150 -0.24 8.08 6.89
C SER A 150 0.07 6.63 7.23
N LEU A 151 0.06 6.29 8.51
CA LEU A 151 0.03 4.89 8.92
C LEU A 151 -1.20 4.25 8.29
N THR A 152 -0.90 3.39 7.43
CA THR A 152 -1.66 2.37 6.79
C THR A 152 -2.93 2.09 7.59
N LEU A 153 -4.06 2.60 7.11
CA LEU A 153 -5.32 1.97 7.35
C LEU A 153 -5.14 0.56 6.77
N THR A 154 -4.63 -0.36 7.60
CA THR A 154 -4.48 -1.74 7.16
C THR A 154 -5.86 -2.29 6.94
N ALA A 155 -6.03 -3.15 5.95
CA ALA A 155 -7.25 -3.88 5.74
C ALA A 155 -7.74 -4.51 7.07
N ASP A 156 -6.81 -5.02 7.89
CA ASP A 156 -7.11 -5.56 9.22
C ASP A 156 -7.70 -4.53 10.17
N ALA A 157 -7.14 -3.33 10.25
CA ALA A 157 -7.68 -2.30 11.13
C ALA A 157 -9.12 -1.89 10.75
N LEU A 158 -9.47 -1.98 9.47
CA LEU A 158 -10.78 -1.63 8.97
C LEU A 158 -11.76 -2.81 8.98
N PHE A 159 -11.30 -4.00 8.62
CA PHE A 159 -12.17 -5.10 8.22
C PHE A 159 -12.15 -6.32 9.14
N ALA A 160 -11.11 -6.51 9.99
CA ALA A 160 -11.02 -7.66 10.90
C ALA A 160 -12.23 -7.79 11.85
N GLY A 161 -12.89 -6.69 12.16
CA GLY A 161 -14.13 -6.71 12.95
C GLY A 161 -15.40 -7.12 12.18
N LEU A 162 -15.34 -7.26 10.84
CA LEU A 162 -16.49 -7.62 10.02
C LEU A 162 -16.59 -9.14 9.87
N THR A 163 -17.82 -9.67 9.89
CA THR A 163 -18.08 -11.05 9.47
C THR A 163 -18.26 -11.11 7.96
N ASP A 164 -18.08 -12.29 7.34
CA ASP A 164 -18.28 -12.49 5.90
C ASP A 164 -19.67 -12.02 5.43
N LYS A 165 -20.72 -12.29 6.21
CA LYS A 165 -22.08 -11.82 5.91
C LYS A 165 -22.20 -10.30 5.94
N GLN A 166 -21.47 -9.63 6.82
CA GLN A 166 -21.42 -8.17 6.89
C GLN A 166 -20.64 -7.56 5.72
N MET A 167 -19.51 -8.16 5.34
CA MET A 167 -18.75 -7.76 4.16
C MET A 167 -19.56 -7.96 2.88
N GLU A 168 -20.23 -9.11 2.75
CA GLU A 168 -21.08 -9.40 1.60
C GLU A 168 -22.25 -8.42 1.48
N ALA A 169 -22.91 -8.09 2.59
CA ALA A 169 -24.00 -7.11 2.59
C ALA A 169 -23.54 -5.72 2.15
N LEU A 170 -22.36 -5.29 2.62
CA LEU A 170 -21.78 -4.00 2.26
C LEU A 170 -21.43 -3.93 0.76
N LEU A 171 -20.72 -4.95 0.23
CA LEU A 171 -20.35 -5.04 -1.18
C LEU A 171 -21.58 -5.10 -2.08
N THR A 172 -22.59 -5.88 -1.68
CA THR A 172 -23.86 -5.99 -2.42
C THR A 172 -24.57 -4.63 -2.47
N ALA A 173 -24.66 -3.91 -1.36
CA ALA A 173 -25.27 -2.58 -1.30
C ALA A 173 -24.51 -1.59 -2.18
N TYR A 174 -23.19 -1.60 -2.12
CA TYR A 174 -22.32 -0.73 -2.94
C TYR A 174 -22.53 -0.99 -4.44
N ASN A 175 -22.44 -2.24 -4.87
CA ASN A 175 -22.59 -2.65 -6.28
C ASN A 175 -24.00 -2.37 -6.82
N ALA A 176 -25.03 -2.48 -5.98
CA ALA A 176 -26.40 -2.13 -6.34
C ALA A 176 -26.65 -0.62 -6.42
N GLY A 177 -25.67 0.20 -6.04
CA GLY A 177 -25.79 1.66 -6.06
C GLY A 177 -26.60 2.23 -4.91
N TYR A 178 -26.70 1.54 -3.78
CA TYR A 178 -27.37 2.01 -2.56
C TYR A 178 -26.77 3.32 -2.03
N TYR A 179 -25.44 3.48 -2.14
CA TYR A 179 -24.71 4.67 -1.70
C TYR A 179 -24.60 5.78 -2.74
N ARG A 180 -25.20 5.62 -3.93
CA ARG A 180 -25.22 6.68 -4.94
C ARG A 180 -26.25 7.78 -4.61
N LEU A 181 -26.03 8.98 -5.12
CA LEU A 181 -26.97 10.08 -5.04
C LEU A 181 -27.39 10.52 -6.47
N PRO A 182 -28.67 10.27 -6.88
CA PRO A 182 -29.73 9.55 -6.14
C PRO A 182 -29.45 8.04 -6.05
N ARG A 183 -30.01 7.38 -5.04
CA ARG A 183 -29.90 5.91 -4.87
C ARG A 183 -30.45 5.18 -6.08
N ARG A 184 -29.74 4.14 -6.54
CA ARG A 184 -30.23 3.26 -7.63
C ARG A 184 -31.07 2.08 -7.13
N ALA A 185 -30.87 1.66 -5.89
CA ALA A 185 -31.64 0.60 -5.24
C ALA A 185 -31.77 0.89 -3.74
N ASP A 186 -32.89 0.47 -3.17
CA ASP A 186 -33.14 0.48 -1.74
C ASP A 186 -32.86 -0.89 -1.09
N VAL A 187 -32.87 -0.93 0.24
CA VAL A 187 -32.61 -2.15 1.02
C VAL A 187 -33.58 -3.28 0.68
N GLN A 188 -34.85 -2.95 0.43
CA GLN A 188 -35.87 -3.93 0.12
C GLN A 188 -35.62 -4.61 -1.22
N THR A 189 -35.33 -3.83 -2.27
CA THR A 189 -34.99 -4.33 -3.60
C THR A 189 -33.74 -5.22 -3.57
N ILE A 190 -32.72 -4.81 -2.82
CA ILE A 190 -31.46 -5.57 -2.72
C ILE A 190 -31.71 -6.90 -1.97
N ALA A 191 -32.41 -6.87 -0.83
CA ALA A 191 -32.71 -8.06 -0.05
C ALA A 191 -33.54 -9.08 -0.86
N TYR A 192 -34.54 -8.60 -1.59
CA TYR A 192 -35.35 -9.45 -2.48
C TYR A 192 -34.49 -10.17 -3.54
N ARG A 193 -33.57 -9.44 -4.22
CA ARG A 193 -32.66 -10.02 -5.23
C ARG A 193 -31.70 -11.05 -4.64
N ARG A 194 -31.41 -10.98 -3.35
CA ARG A 194 -30.50 -11.89 -2.63
C ARG A 194 -31.26 -13.00 -1.86
N HIS A 195 -32.58 -13.10 -2.03
CA HIS A 195 -33.44 -14.06 -1.33
C HIS A 195 -33.28 -13.97 0.21
N LEU A 196 -33.12 -12.77 0.73
CA LEU A 196 -33.03 -12.47 2.16
C LEU A 196 -34.24 -11.64 2.61
N SER A 197 -34.58 -11.75 3.90
CA SER A 197 -35.54 -10.81 4.48
C SER A 197 -34.91 -9.39 4.50
N ARG A 198 -35.76 -8.37 4.32
CA ARG A 198 -35.34 -6.97 4.43
C ARG A 198 -34.63 -6.72 5.77
N THR A 199 -35.17 -7.22 6.86
CA THR A 199 -34.63 -7.04 8.21
C THR A 199 -33.24 -7.64 8.34
N THR A 200 -33.06 -8.89 7.88
CA THR A 200 -31.76 -9.58 7.93
C THR A 200 -30.66 -8.84 7.13
N PHE A 201 -30.99 -8.44 5.90
CA PHE A 201 -30.06 -7.71 5.08
C PHE A 201 -29.68 -6.35 5.70
N GLN A 202 -30.71 -5.61 6.16
CA GLN A 202 -30.52 -4.28 6.79
C GLN A 202 -29.68 -4.39 8.07
N GLU A 203 -29.88 -5.44 8.86
CA GLU A 203 -29.10 -5.66 10.08
C GLU A 203 -27.63 -5.91 9.78
N HIS A 204 -27.30 -6.79 8.82
CA HIS A 204 -25.91 -7.03 8.41
C HIS A 204 -25.27 -5.76 7.85
N LEU A 205 -25.96 -5.05 6.97
CA LEU A 205 -25.48 -3.81 6.38
C LEU A 205 -25.20 -2.76 7.46
N LYS A 206 -26.15 -2.55 8.38
CA LYS A 206 -26.03 -1.55 9.44
C LYS A 206 -24.90 -1.87 10.42
N LYS A 207 -24.74 -3.16 10.79
CA LYS A 207 -23.61 -3.59 11.60
C LYS A 207 -22.27 -3.37 10.90
N ALA A 208 -22.19 -3.64 9.59
CA ALA A 208 -20.99 -3.37 8.80
C ALA A 208 -20.65 -1.88 8.76
N GLU A 209 -21.63 -1.03 8.41
CA GLU A 209 -21.49 0.42 8.38
C GLU A 209 -20.99 0.98 9.73
N ASN A 210 -21.62 0.57 10.83
CA ASN A 210 -21.26 1.04 12.17
C ASN A 210 -19.81 0.65 12.54
N LYS A 211 -19.40 -0.58 12.24
CA LYS A 211 -18.04 -1.04 12.52
C LYS A 211 -17.00 -0.29 11.69
N LEU A 212 -17.26 -0.07 10.40
CA LEU A 212 -16.38 0.72 9.53
C LEU A 212 -16.26 2.18 10.02
N VAL A 213 -17.39 2.80 10.34
CA VAL A 213 -17.37 4.17 10.88
C VAL A 213 -16.57 4.23 12.19
N ALA A 214 -16.78 3.28 13.11
CA ALA A 214 -16.03 3.21 14.36
C ALA A 214 -14.51 3.03 14.12
N SER A 215 -14.11 2.21 13.14
CA SER A 215 -12.71 2.02 12.76
C SER A 215 -12.10 3.29 12.14
N LEU A 216 -12.90 4.10 11.42
CA LEU A 216 -12.44 5.34 10.78
C LEU A 216 -12.38 6.56 11.73
N VAL A 217 -13.21 6.59 12.77
CA VAL A 217 -13.33 7.74 13.68
C VAL A 217 -11.98 8.20 14.28
N PRO A 218 -11.08 7.32 14.78
CA PRO A 218 -9.78 7.74 15.31
C PRO A 218 -8.95 8.48 14.26
N TYR A 219 -8.97 8.05 13.00
CA TYR A 219 -8.24 8.67 11.90
C TYR A 219 -8.84 10.03 11.52
N ILE A 220 -10.17 10.15 11.54
CA ILE A 220 -10.86 11.43 11.32
C ILE A 220 -10.48 12.42 12.44
N GLN A 221 -10.45 11.97 13.68
CA GLN A 221 -10.04 12.79 14.83
C GLN A 221 -8.60 13.28 14.71
N LEU A 222 -7.67 12.39 14.30
CA LEU A 222 -6.28 12.76 14.04
C LEU A 222 -6.18 13.75 12.88
N PHE A 223 -6.87 13.48 11.76
CA PHE A 223 -6.86 14.35 10.60
C PHE A 223 -7.41 15.76 10.89
N ARG A 224 -8.43 15.86 11.74
CA ARG A 224 -8.97 17.17 12.19
C ARG A 224 -7.93 18.04 12.92
N LYS A 225 -6.93 17.44 13.57
CA LYS A 225 -5.83 18.16 14.22
C LYS A 225 -4.80 18.70 13.23
N VAL A 226 -4.79 18.24 11.98
CA VAL A 226 -3.96 18.79 10.91
C VAL A 226 -4.50 20.16 10.51
N PRO A 227 -3.68 21.22 10.49
CA PRO A 227 -4.09 22.56 10.07
C PRO A 227 -4.74 22.55 8.68
N PRO A 228 -5.82 23.33 8.44
CA PRO A 228 -6.57 23.29 7.18
C PRO A 228 -5.73 23.57 5.93
N ASP A 229 -4.74 24.45 6.04
CA ASP A 229 -3.80 24.79 4.96
C ASP A 229 -2.91 23.60 4.56
N LYS A 230 -2.68 22.65 5.49
CA LYS A 230 -1.88 21.45 5.28
C LYS A 230 -2.72 20.23 4.85
N ARG A 231 -4.06 20.30 4.91
CA ARG A 231 -4.95 19.20 4.49
C ARG A 231 -5.10 19.07 2.98
N LYS A 232 -4.92 20.18 2.23
CA LYS A 232 -5.11 20.25 0.77
C LYS A 232 -4.14 19.40 -0.06
N THR A 233 -3.12 18.83 0.55
CA THR A 233 -2.09 18.05 -0.15
C THR A 233 -2.46 16.56 -0.34
N LEU A 234 -3.64 16.14 0.13
CA LEU A 234 -4.11 14.75 0.06
C LEU A 234 -5.20 14.52 -1.02
N GLU A 235 -5.34 15.40 -1.98
CA GLU A 235 -6.15 15.10 -3.15
C GLU A 235 -5.50 13.96 -3.94
N LEU A 236 -5.93 12.74 -3.64
CA LEU A 236 -5.79 11.61 -4.54
C LEU A 236 -6.55 12.00 -5.82
N LYS A 237 -5.82 12.31 -6.90
CA LYS A 237 -6.43 12.35 -8.23
C LYS A 237 -6.99 10.97 -8.49
N HIS A 238 -8.30 10.82 -8.31
CA HIS A 238 -9.01 9.68 -8.86
C HIS A 238 -8.82 9.76 -10.38
N ALA A 239 -8.05 8.83 -10.92
CA ALA A 239 -8.03 8.59 -12.34
C ALA A 239 -9.47 8.22 -12.74
N SER A 240 -10.08 9.08 -13.55
CA SER A 240 -11.33 8.85 -14.27
C SER A 240 -11.22 7.68 -15.25
#